data_d2a8a21afebc6452d1da51ffe8b7cf20
#
_entry.id   d2a8a21afebc6452d1da51ffe8b7cf20
#
_cell.length_a   1.000
_cell.length_b   1.000
_cell.length_c   1.000
_cell.angle_alpha   90.00
_cell.angle_beta   90.00
_cell.angle_gamma   90.00
#
_symmetry.space_group_name_H-M   'P 1'
#
loop_
_entity.id
_entity.type
_entity.pdbx_description
1 polymer ?
#
loop_
_entity_poly.entity_id
_entity_poly.type
_entity_poly.pdbx_seq_one_letter_code
_entity_poly.pdbx_strand_id
1 'polypeptide(L)'
;MAGVDAFYDTDPRGTERHVNLMDPAGNRISIFITQSSEQISYRLADIQQAIANSDILVLNIISYCRGLVPLVTAAGKPVWTDLHDYDGNNTYHEDFIEAAQYIHLSSDNLQDYRSVMQRFIKQGKKLVVCTHGRQGATALMPDGTWLEQAALTNYPYVDGNGAGDAFFSGFLFGWLQELPVQQCMQYGTVTAALCVGSEQLAHPELSPQRLQAEFEKRVL
;
A
#
# COMPACT_ATOMS: atom_id res chain seq x y z
N MET A 1 -19.51 11.29 1.07
CA MET A 1 -18.12 11.09 1.54
C MET A 1 -18.16 10.07 2.68
N ALA A 2 -17.25 9.12 2.70
CA ALA A 2 -17.31 7.94 3.56
C ALA A 2 -16.81 8.16 5.00
N GLY A 3 -17.19 9.25 5.67
CA GLY A 3 -16.89 9.42 7.11
C GLY A 3 -15.38 9.48 7.46
N VAL A 4 -14.55 9.99 6.53
CA VAL A 4 -13.12 10.17 6.76
C VAL A 4 -12.87 11.57 7.30
N ASP A 5 -12.25 11.67 8.48
CA ASP A 5 -11.72 12.93 8.98
C ASP A 5 -10.45 13.28 8.20
N ALA A 6 -10.48 14.40 7.50
CA ALA A 6 -9.37 14.81 6.65
C ALA A 6 -8.80 16.16 7.11
N PHE A 7 -7.48 16.20 7.26
CA PHE A 7 -6.70 17.40 7.55
C PHE A 7 -5.96 17.81 6.29
N TYR A 8 -6.13 19.03 5.85
CA TYR A 8 -5.55 19.55 4.61
C TYR A 8 -4.58 20.70 4.93
N ASP A 9 -3.41 20.62 4.33
CA ASP A 9 -2.49 21.73 4.22
C ASP A 9 -2.33 22.14 2.75
N THR A 10 -1.95 23.39 2.51
CA THR A 10 -1.78 23.93 1.16
C THR A 10 -0.30 24.11 0.87
N ASP A 11 0.20 23.46 -0.18
CA ASP A 11 1.53 23.71 -0.69
C ASP A 11 1.49 24.89 -1.70
N PRO A 12 2.30 25.95 -1.50
CA PRO A 12 2.39 27.06 -2.46
C PRO A 12 2.82 26.63 -3.87
N ARG A 13 3.51 25.50 -4.00
CA ARG A 13 3.92 24.91 -5.28
C ARG A 13 2.77 24.18 -6.00
N GLY A 14 1.64 24.01 -5.31
CA GLY A 14 0.47 23.30 -5.80
C GLY A 14 0.54 21.80 -5.58
N THR A 15 -0.50 21.12 -6.03
CA THR A 15 -0.60 19.65 -5.92
C THR A 15 0.41 18.96 -6.83
N GLU A 16 1.06 17.96 -6.30
CA GLU A 16 1.94 17.08 -7.06
C GLU A 16 1.19 16.39 -8.22
N ARG A 17 1.82 16.35 -9.38
CA ARG A 17 1.21 15.79 -10.59
C ARG A 17 2.22 14.96 -11.36
N HIS A 18 1.75 13.83 -11.87
CA HIS A 18 2.50 12.99 -12.80
C HIS A 18 1.60 12.50 -13.95
N VAL A 19 2.22 12.06 -15.02
CA VAL A 19 1.57 11.40 -16.16
C VAL A 19 2.13 10.00 -16.25
N ASN A 20 1.23 9.02 -16.35
CA ASN A 20 1.58 7.64 -16.60
C ASN A 20 1.40 7.35 -18.10
N LEU A 21 2.47 6.97 -18.76
CA LEU A 21 2.42 6.40 -20.10
C LEU A 21 2.39 4.88 -19.97
N MET A 22 1.36 4.27 -20.54
CA MET A 22 1.16 2.82 -20.45
C MET A 22 1.14 2.21 -21.85
N ASP A 23 1.75 1.03 -21.97
CA ASP A 23 1.62 0.22 -23.18
C ASP A 23 0.44 -0.76 -23.07
N PRO A 24 0.04 -1.42 -24.20
CA PRO A 24 -1.04 -2.41 -24.18
C PRO A 24 -0.77 -3.65 -23.29
N ALA A 25 0.49 -3.90 -22.91
CA ALA A 25 0.87 -4.98 -22.00
C ALA A 25 0.77 -4.59 -20.54
N GLY A 26 0.52 -3.29 -20.23
CA GLY A 26 0.41 -2.74 -18.90
C GLY A 26 1.73 -2.25 -18.30
N ASN A 27 2.82 -2.22 -19.08
CA ASN A 27 4.07 -1.58 -18.63
C ASN A 27 3.86 -0.07 -18.53
N ARG A 28 4.44 0.54 -17.48
CA ARG A 28 4.20 1.95 -17.15
C ARG A 28 5.50 2.72 -17.01
N ILE A 29 5.50 3.94 -17.56
CA ILE A 29 6.50 4.97 -17.29
C ILE A 29 5.78 6.15 -16.62
N SER A 30 6.19 6.53 -15.42
CA SER A 30 5.66 7.68 -14.69
C SER A 30 6.57 8.89 -14.88
N ILE A 31 6.01 9.99 -15.37
CA ILE A 31 6.70 11.27 -15.57
C ILE A 31 6.16 12.26 -14.57
N PHE A 32 6.97 12.63 -13.58
CA PHE A 32 6.61 13.63 -12.58
C PHE A 32 6.73 15.03 -13.18
N ILE A 33 5.61 15.76 -13.26
CA ILE A 33 5.53 17.12 -13.82
C ILE A 33 5.79 18.15 -12.72
N THR A 34 5.25 17.93 -11.53
CA THR A 34 5.44 18.78 -10.37
C THR A 34 5.76 17.93 -9.16
N GLN A 35 6.58 18.47 -8.26
CA GLN A 35 6.90 17.86 -6.98
C GLN A 35 6.46 18.80 -5.85
N SER A 36 5.96 18.23 -4.77
CA SER A 36 5.62 18.96 -3.56
C SER A 36 6.86 19.57 -2.90
N SER A 37 6.63 20.58 -2.05
CA SER A 37 7.67 21.15 -1.23
C SER A 37 8.21 20.14 -0.23
N GLU A 38 9.53 20.08 -0.06
CA GLU A 38 10.16 19.23 0.96
C GLU A 38 9.87 19.75 2.38
N GLN A 39 9.69 21.06 2.50
CA GLN A 39 9.41 21.72 3.77
C GLN A 39 7.93 22.12 3.80
N ILE A 40 7.14 21.34 4.52
CA ILE A 40 5.72 21.63 4.78
C ILE A 40 5.57 22.00 6.26
N SER A 41 4.72 22.99 6.52
CA SER A 41 4.29 23.31 7.87
C SER A 41 3.19 22.31 8.27
N TYR A 42 3.48 21.48 9.26
CA TYR A 42 2.50 20.51 9.73
C TYR A 42 1.59 21.10 10.80
N ARG A 43 0.32 20.77 10.74
CA ARG A 43 -0.66 20.97 11.82
C ARG A 43 -0.43 19.94 12.92
N LEU A 44 0.69 20.08 13.66
CA LEU A 44 1.19 19.06 14.59
C LEU A 44 0.16 18.58 15.61
N ALA A 45 -0.65 19.49 16.15
CA ALA A 45 -1.67 19.14 17.14
C ALA A 45 -2.74 18.20 16.56
N ASP A 46 -3.21 18.48 15.33
CA ASP A 46 -4.21 17.66 14.65
C ASP A 46 -3.64 16.29 14.30
N ILE A 47 -2.38 16.25 13.81
CA ILE A 47 -1.68 15.02 13.48
C ILE A 47 -1.45 14.16 14.74
N GLN A 48 -0.99 14.75 15.84
CA GLN A 48 -0.80 14.04 17.11
C GLN A 48 -2.12 13.45 17.62
N GLN A 49 -3.21 14.20 17.50
CA GLN A 49 -4.53 13.71 17.89
C GLN A 49 -4.99 12.56 16.96
N ALA A 50 -4.79 12.68 15.65
CA ALA A 50 -5.10 11.61 14.70
C ALA A 50 -4.31 10.35 15.01
N ILE A 51 -2.99 10.48 15.24
CA ILE A 51 -2.12 9.37 15.65
C ILE A 51 -2.63 8.75 16.95
N ALA A 52 -2.98 9.55 17.96
CA ALA A 52 -3.45 9.04 19.25
C ALA A 52 -4.73 8.21 19.12
N ASN A 53 -5.64 8.62 18.23
CA ASN A 53 -6.94 7.98 18.01
C ASN A 53 -6.93 6.82 17.00
N SER A 54 -5.79 6.52 16.37
CA SER A 54 -5.69 5.47 15.35
C SER A 54 -5.15 4.17 15.97
N ASP A 55 -5.62 3.01 15.50
CA ASP A 55 -5.11 1.69 15.90
C ASP A 55 -3.87 1.28 15.11
N ILE A 56 -3.80 1.70 13.84
CA ILE A 56 -2.66 1.50 12.95
C ILE A 56 -2.32 2.81 12.24
N LEU A 57 -1.09 2.93 11.79
CA LEU A 57 -0.61 4.07 11.01
C LEU A 57 -0.15 3.58 9.63
N VAL A 58 -0.54 4.30 8.58
CA VAL A 58 -0.02 4.07 7.23
C VAL A 58 0.81 5.28 6.83
N LEU A 59 2.10 5.08 6.64
CA LEU A 59 3.04 6.13 6.27
C LEU A 59 3.41 6.02 4.79
N ASN A 60 2.90 6.93 3.98
CA ASN A 60 3.22 6.98 2.55
C ASN A 60 4.64 7.49 2.31
N ILE A 61 5.30 7.00 1.25
CA ILE A 61 6.68 7.33 0.89
C ILE A 61 6.82 8.67 0.15
N ILE A 62 6.00 9.66 0.48
CA ILE A 62 6.08 10.99 -0.10
C ILE A 62 7.03 11.86 0.74
N SER A 63 7.85 12.69 0.09
CA SER A 63 8.92 13.48 0.75
C SER A 63 8.44 14.26 1.97
N TYR A 64 7.26 14.87 1.90
CA TYR A 64 6.71 15.62 3.03
C TYR A 64 6.26 14.74 4.21
N CYS A 65 6.09 13.43 4.04
CA CYS A 65 5.80 12.53 5.15
C CYS A 65 7.04 12.23 6.01
N ARG A 66 8.26 12.50 5.53
CA ARG A 66 9.50 12.28 6.30
C ARG A 66 9.53 13.02 7.62
N GLY A 67 9.03 14.26 7.63
CA GLY A 67 8.95 15.06 8.85
C GLY A 67 8.04 14.47 9.93
N LEU A 68 7.17 13.51 9.58
CA LEU A 68 6.29 12.81 10.50
C LEU A 68 6.92 11.54 11.10
N VAL A 69 8.00 11.03 10.53
CA VAL A 69 8.67 9.79 10.98
C VAL A 69 8.96 9.79 12.48
N PRO A 70 9.51 10.86 13.10
CA PRO A 70 9.74 10.87 14.54
C PRO A 70 8.45 10.75 15.36
N LEU A 71 7.37 11.38 14.94
CA LEU A 71 6.06 11.30 15.62
C LEU A 71 5.44 9.91 15.50
N VAL A 72 5.47 9.35 14.30
CA VAL A 72 4.95 8.02 14.00
C VAL A 72 5.71 6.96 14.79
N THR A 73 7.04 7.05 14.84
CA THR A 73 7.89 6.12 15.59
C THR A 73 7.65 6.24 17.11
N ALA A 74 7.55 7.46 17.62
CA ALA A 74 7.31 7.70 19.06
C ALA A 74 5.93 7.22 19.53
N ALA A 75 4.96 7.09 18.62
CA ALA A 75 3.61 6.64 18.96
C ALA A 75 3.54 5.19 19.42
N GLY A 76 4.52 4.35 19.08
CA GLY A 76 4.58 2.94 19.47
C GLY A 76 3.46 2.08 18.90
N LYS A 77 2.77 2.57 17.86
CA LYS A 77 1.67 1.89 17.16
C LYS A 77 2.18 1.07 15.97
N PRO A 78 1.41 0.11 15.49
CA PRO A 78 1.73 -0.59 14.24
C PRO A 78 1.83 0.39 13.07
N VAL A 79 2.98 0.44 12.40
CA VAL A 79 3.23 1.28 11.22
C VAL A 79 3.35 0.41 9.99
N TRP A 80 2.54 0.71 8.99
CA TRP A 80 2.58 0.15 7.66
C TRP A 80 3.17 1.15 6.67
N THR A 81 3.89 0.67 5.68
CA THR A 81 4.30 1.47 4.52
C THR A 81 4.19 0.64 3.25
N ASP A 82 3.83 1.30 2.15
CA ASP A 82 3.95 0.75 0.81
C ASP A 82 5.16 1.39 0.12
N LEU A 83 6.13 0.55 -0.25
CA LEU A 83 7.35 0.97 -0.94
C LEU A 83 7.16 1.03 -2.47
N HIS A 84 5.97 0.71 -2.95
CA HIS A 84 5.62 0.66 -4.37
C HIS A 84 6.63 -0.19 -5.17
N ASP A 85 7.26 0.40 -6.17
CA ASP A 85 8.21 -0.20 -7.09
C ASP A 85 9.68 -0.08 -6.62
N TYR A 86 9.93 -0.25 -5.32
CA TYR A 86 11.26 -0.26 -4.72
C TYR A 86 12.21 -1.22 -5.44
N ASP A 87 13.41 -0.74 -5.77
CA ASP A 87 14.42 -1.50 -6.54
C ASP A 87 15.37 -2.35 -5.67
N GLY A 88 15.15 -2.37 -4.37
CA GLY A 88 16.00 -3.09 -3.42
C GLY A 88 17.16 -2.29 -2.83
N ASN A 89 17.52 -1.11 -3.36
CA ASN A 89 18.71 -0.36 -2.98
C ASN A 89 18.48 1.16 -2.84
N ASN A 90 17.38 1.69 -3.33
CA ASN A 90 17.12 3.13 -3.33
C ASN A 90 17.01 3.70 -1.92
N THR A 91 17.99 4.51 -1.52
CA THR A 91 18.07 5.12 -0.19
C THR A 91 16.93 6.08 0.12
N TYR A 92 16.20 6.53 -0.89
CA TYR A 92 14.99 7.34 -0.71
C TYR A 92 13.98 6.69 0.25
N HIS A 93 13.92 5.36 0.30
CA HIS A 93 12.97 4.59 1.08
C HIS A 93 13.42 4.29 2.52
N GLU A 94 14.69 4.54 2.87
CA GLU A 94 15.29 4.08 4.13
C GLU A 94 14.52 4.55 5.37
N ASP A 95 14.17 5.83 5.46
CA ASP A 95 13.45 6.38 6.61
C ASP A 95 12.08 5.71 6.82
N PHE A 96 11.39 5.43 5.72
CA PHE A 96 10.07 4.78 5.74
C PHE A 96 10.20 3.30 6.10
N ILE A 97 11.22 2.62 5.55
CA ILE A 97 11.54 1.23 5.91
C ILE A 97 11.88 1.15 7.39
N GLU A 98 12.70 2.06 7.91
CA GLU A 98 13.10 2.06 9.31
C GLU A 98 11.89 2.26 10.23
N ALA A 99 11.03 3.22 9.93
CA ALA A 99 9.84 3.55 10.72
C ALA A 99 8.78 2.43 10.74
N ALA A 100 8.64 1.67 9.66
CA ALA A 100 7.57 0.68 9.52
C ALA A 100 7.93 -0.70 10.08
N GLN A 101 6.97 -1.36 10.72
CA GLN A 101 7.06 -2.77 11.10
C GLN A 101 6.48 -3.70 10.03
N TYR A 102 5.61 -3.19 9.17
CA TYR A 102 4.89 -3.92 8.15
C TYR A 102 5.16 -3.28 6.79
N ILE A 103 5.64 -4.07 5.84
CA ILE A 103 6.06 -3.60 4.53
C ILE A 103 5.15 -4.20 3.45
N HIS A 104 4.64 -3.35 2.58
CA HIS A 104 4.06 -3.71 1.30
C HIS A 104 4.96 -3.19 0.17
N LEU A 105 5.09 -3.92 -0.93
CA LEU A 105 5.86 -3.50 -2.10
C LEU A 105 5.43 -4.26 -3.37
N SER A 106 5.88 -3.78 -4.54
CA SER A 106 5.79 -4.52 -5.81
C SER A 106 7.12 -5.20 -6.15
N SER A 107 7.05 -6.29 -6.89
CA SER A 107 8.23 -6.96 -7.46
C SER A 107 8.68 -6.37 -8.80
N ASP A 108 8.01 -5.34 -9.34
CA ASP A 108 8.25 -4.86 -10.71
C ASP A 108 9.69 -4.46 -10.96
N ASN A 109 10.38 -3.85 -9.97
CA ASN A 109 11.78 -3.45 -10.07
C ASN A 109 12.75 -4.39 -9.32
N LEU A 110 12.29 -5.56 -8.85
CA LEU A 110 13.09 -6.50 -8.10
C LEU A 110 13.49 -7.71 -8.95
N GLN A 111 14.79 -7.95 -9.09
CA GLN A 111 15.30 -9.17 -9.71
C GLN A 111 15.05 -10.42 -8.83
N ASP A 112 15.20 -10.26 -7.51
CA ASP A 112 14.98 -11.30 -6.51
C ASP A 112 14.20 -10.73 -5.33
N TYR A 113 12.88 -10.68 -5.47
CA TYR A 113 11.99 -10.18 -4.42
C TYR A 113 12.07 -11.01 -3.14
N ARG A 114 12.33 -12.33 -3.26
CA ARG A 114 12.42 -13.21 -2.08
C ARG A 114 13.59 -12.84 -1.18
N SER A 115 14.75 -12.59 -1.74
CA SER A 115 15.92 -12.11 -0.98
C SER A 115 15.66 -10.76 -0.31
N VAL A 116 14.94 -9.84 -0.97
CA VAL A 116 14.55 -8.55 -0.39
C VAL A 116 13.59 -8.73 0.79
N MET A 117 12.56 -9.56 0.63
CA MET A 117 11.61 -9.87 1.72
C MET A 117 12.31 -10.52 2.91
N GLN A 118 13.21 -11.48 2.68
CA GLN A 118 14.01 -12.11 3.74
C GLN A 118 14.91 -11.11 4.46
N ARG A 119 15.50 -10.16 3.73
CA ARG A 119 16.30 -9.08 4.33
C ARG A 119 15.45 -8.23 5.28
N PHE A 120 14.25 -7.84 4.89
CA PHE A 120 13.35 -7.08 5.75
C PHE A 120 12.96 -7.86 7.02
N ILE A 121 12.64 -9.14 6.91
CA ILE A 121 12.37 -9.99 8.09
C ILE A 121 13.59 -10.06 9.01
N LYS A 122 14.80 -10.24 8.45
CA LYS A 122 16.05 -10.22 9.24
C LYS A 122 16.31 -8.86 9.93
N GLN A 123 15.81 -7.77 9.37
CA GLN A 123 15.82 -6.42 9.96
C GLN A 123 14.74 -6.20 11.02
N GLY A 124 13.97 -7.23 11.37
CA GLY A 124 12.95 -7.20 12.43
C GLY A 124 11.56 -6.77 11.97
N LYS A 125 11.28 -6.75 10.65
CA LYS A 125 9.92 -6.49 10.17
C LYS A 125 8.99 -7.63 10.53
N LYS A 126 7.74 -7.31 10.88
CA LYS A 126 6.74 -8.27 11.38
C LYS A 126 5.95 -8.94 10.27
N LEU A 127 5.91 -8.35 9.09
CA LEU A 127 5.30 -8.92 7.88
C LEU A 127 5.81 -8.16 6.67
N VAL A 128 6.07 -8.89 5.60
CA VAL A 128 6.37 -8.32 4.28
C VAL A 128 5.44 -8.93 3.26
N VAL A 129 4.75 -8.09 2.48
CA VAL A 129 3.84 -8.50 1.40
C VAL A 129 4.34 -7.90 0.10
N CYS A 130 4.50 -8.75 -0.91
CA CYS A 130 4.97 -8.35 -2.23
C CYS A 130 3.95 -8.74 -3.30
N THR A 131 3.51 -7.77 -4.10
CA THR A 131 2.61 -8.01 -5.24
C THR A 131 3.39 -8.25 -6.53
N HIS A 132 2.84 -9.07 -7.44
CA HIS A 132 3.44 -9.53 -8.68
C HIS A 132 2.51 -9.31 -9.88
N GLY A 133 1.73 -8.23 -9.84
CA GLY A 133 0.74 -7.92 -10.87
C GLY A 133 -0.21 -9.10 -11.13
N ARG A 134 -0.27 -9.60 -12.35
CA ARG A 134 -1.15 -10.71 -12.76
C ARG A 134 -0.78 -12.08 -12.16
N GLN A 135 0.38 -12.20 -11.52
CA GLN A 135 0.79 -13.44 -10.85
C GLN A 135 0.26 -13.54 -9.42
N GLY A 136 -0.19 -12.42 -8.84
CA GLY A 136 -0.75 -12.39 -7.50
C GLY A 136 0.15 -11.74 -6.48
N ALA A 137 0.30 -12.34 -5.30
CA ALA A 137 1.08 -11.78 -4.21
C ALA A 137 1.72 -12.89 -3.35
N THR A 138 2.81 -12.53 -2.68
CA THR A 138 3.52 -13.36 -1.71
C THR A 138 3.61 -12.62 -0.38
N ALA A 139 3.39 -13.30 0.74
CA ALA A 139 3.68 -12.78 2.07
C ALA A 139 4.76 -13.60 2.76
N LEU A 140 5.61 -12.94 3.56
CA LEU A 140 6.63 -13.59 4.38
C LEU A 140 6.47 -13.14 5.83
N MET A 141 6.37 -14.12 6.72
CA MET A 141 6.23 -13.94 8.16
C MET A 141 7.58 -14.11 8.89
N PRO A 142 7.71 -13.60 10.13
CA PRO A 142 8.96 -13.68 10.90
C PRO A 142 9.43 -15.10 11.21
N ASP A 143 8.51 -16.06 11.29
CA ASP A 143 8.82 -17.48 11.52
C ASP A 143 9.34 -18.19 10.25
N GLY A 144 9.46 -17.47 9.14
CA GLY A 144 9.88 -17.99 7.84
C GLY A 144 8.76 -18.58 6.99
N THR A 145 7.50 -18.47 7.42
CA THR A 145 6.34 -18.93 6.66
C THR A 145 6.13 -18.07 5.43
N TRP A 146 6.08 -18.70 4.27
CA TRP A 146 5.71 -18.10 2.99
C TRP A 146 4.26 -18.42 2.65
N LEU A 147 3.50 -17.40 2.27
CA LEU A 147 2.12 -17.53 1.80
C LEU A 147 2.06 -16.98 0.37
N GLU A 148 1.35 -17.70 -0.48
CA GLU A 148 1.16 -17.33 -1.89
C GLU A 148 -0.34 -17.14 -2.15
N GLN A 149 -0.68 -16.10 -2.92
CA GLN A 149 -2.05 -15.83 -3.33
C GLN A 149 -2.07 -15.50 -4.82
N ALA A 150 -2.71 -16.34 -5.61
CA ALA A 150 -2.88 -16.09 -7.04
C ALA A 150 -3.80 -14.89 -7.30
N ALA A 151 -3.53 -14.14 -8.37
CA ALA A 151 -4.42 -13.08 -8.82
C ALA A 151 -5.75 -13.68 -9.34
N LEU A 152 -6.82 -12.88 -9.30
CA LEU A 152 -8.11 -13.24 -9.88
C LEU A 152 -8.14 -12.85 -11.36
N THR A 153 -8.18 -13.85 -12.23
CA THR A 153 -8.11 -13.65 -13.69
C THR A 153 -9.47 -13.60 -14.38
N ASN A 154 -10.55 -13.85 -13.65
CA ASN A 154 -11.92 -13.86 -14.18
C ASN A 154 -12.65 -12.51 -14.09
N TYR A 155 -11.90 -11.43 -13.85
CA TYR A 155 -12.40 -10.05 -13.94
C TYR A 155 -11.96 -9.41 -15.26
N PRO A 156 -12.77 -8.48 -15.83
CA PRO A 156 -12.31 -7.68 -16.93
C PRO A 156 -11.07 -6.89 -16.54
N TYR A 157 -10.15 -6.71 -17.47
CA TYR A 157 -9.00 -5.83 -17.29
C TYR A 157 -9.22 -4.56 -18.10
N VAL A 158 -9.41 -3.44 -17.41
CA VAL A 158 -9.64 -2.12 -18.00
C VAL A 158 -8.41 -1.24 -17.80
N ASP A 159 -7.98 -1.07 -16.54
CA ASP A 159 -6.80 -0.27 -16.18
C ASP A 159 -6.10 -0.89 -14.96
N GLY A 160 -4.77 -1.00 -15.03
CA GLY A 160 -3.94 -1.51 -13.94
C GLY A 160 -3.52 -0.47 -12.90
N ASN A 161 -3.81 0.81 -13.13
CA ASN A 161 -3.48 1.88 -12.18
C ASN A 161 -4.22 1.67 -10.86
N GLY A 162 -3.49 1.86 -9.75
CA GLY A 162 -4.05 1.73 -8.40
C GLY A 162 -4.30 0.31 -7.94
N ALA A 163 -3.98 -0.73 -8.74
CA ALA A 163 -4.19 -2.12 -8.35
C ALA A 163 -3.40 -2.50 -7.08
N GLY A 164 -2.16 -2.01 -6.94
CA GLY A 164 -1.34 -2.18 -5.75
C GLY A 164 -1.96 -1.51 -4.52
N ASP A 165 -2.37 -0.25 -4.66
CA ASP A 165 -3.05 0.50 -3.59
C ASP A 165 -4.37 -0.17 -3.17
N ALA A 166 -5.13 -0.66 -4.15
CA ALA A 166 -6.36 -1.40 -3.90
C ALA A 166 -6.09 -2.72 -3.18
N PHE A 167 -5.06 -3.47 -3.60
CA PHE A 167 -4.63 -4.69 -2.88
C PHE A 167 -4.28 -4.35 -1.44
N PHE A 168 -3.44 -3.36 -1.21
CA PHE A 168 -3.02 -2.94 0.12
C PHE A 168 -4.22 -2.53 0.99
N SER A 169 -5.15 -1.75 0.45
CA SER A 169 -6.37 -1.35 1.16
C SER A 169 -7.24 -2.54 1.56
N GLY A 170 -7.44 -3.50 0.65
CA GLY A 170 -8.19 -4.72 0.93
C GLY A 170 -7.48 -5.64 1.92
N PHE A 171 -6.15 -5.71 1.86
CA PHE A 171 -5.34 -6.42 2.84
C PHE A 171 -5.56 -5.83 4.23
N LEU A 172 -5.45 -4.50 4.37
CA LEU A 172 -5.67 -3.80 5.64
C LEU A 172 -7.10 -3.95 6.16
N PHE A 173 -8.10 -4.01 5.27
CA PHE A 173 -9.48 -4.30 5.67
C PHE A 173 -9.60 -5.64 6.40
N GLY A 174 -8.95 -6.70 5.88
CA GLY A 174 -8.90 -8.00 6.56
C GLY A 174 -8.05 -7.97 7.84
N TRP A 175 -6.93 -7.27 7.80
CA TRP A 175 -6.02 -7.13 8.94
C TRP A 175 -6.68 -6.47 10.15
N LEU A 176 -7.46 -5.41 9.93
CA LEU A 176 -8.22 -4.71 10.98
C LEU A 176 -9.35 -5.55 11.60
N GLN A 177 -9.74 -6.63 10.93
CA GLN A 177 -10.67 -7.63 11.47
C GLN A 177 -9.95 -8.82 12.12
N GLU A 178 -8.64 -8.70 12.32
CA GLU A 178 -7.79 -9.74 12.93
C GLU A 178 -7.84 -11.09 12.17
N LEU A 179 -8.09 -11.05 10.85
CA LEU A 179 -8.14 -12.25 10.04
C LEU A 179 -6.72 -12.82 9.79
N PRO A 180 -6.60 -14.13 9.54
CA PRO A 180 -5.34 -14.74 9.13
C PRO A 180 -4.76 -14.05 7.88
N VAL A 181 -3.42 -13.92 7.80
CA VAL A 181 -2.72 -13.24 6.69
C VAL A 181 -3.16 -13.74 5.32
N GLN A 182 -3.41 -15.05 5.17
CA GLN A 182 -3.92 -15.62 3.93
C GLN A 182 -5.26 -15.03 3.52
N GLN A 183 -6.18 -14.82 4.47
CA GLN A 183 -7.47 -14.19 4.19
C GLN A 183 -7.31 -12.69 3.89
N CYS A 184 -6.40 -11.99 4.58
CA CYS A 184 -6.05 -10.61 4.23
C CYS A 184 -5.58 -10.49 2.78
N MET A 185 -4.71 -11.42 2.32
CA MET A 185 -4.26 -11.48 0.93
C MET A 185 -5.41 -11.72 -0.05
N GLN A 186 -6.37 -12.57 0.31
CA GLN A 186 -7.58 -12.82 -0.50
C GLN A 186 -8.43 -11.55 -0.63
N TYR A 187 -8.66 -10.82 0.46
CA TYR A 187 -9.33 -9.51 0.43
C TYR A 187 -8.58 -8.51 -0.47
N GLY A 188 -7.26 -8.43 -0.33
CA GLY A 188 -6.41 -7.61 -1.20
C GLY A 188 -6.56 -7.98 -2.67
N THR A 189 -6.57 -9.28 -2.98
CA THR A 189 -6.73 -9.77 -4.35
C THR A 189 -8.11 -9.42 -4.94
N VAL A 190 -9.18 -9.50 -4.13
CA VAL A 190 -10.53 -9.10 -4.56
C VAL A 190 -10.60 -7.61 -4.86
N THR A 191 -10.07 -6.75 -3.97
CA THR A 191 -10.05 -5.30 -4.19
C THR A 191 -9.22 -4.90 -5.41
N ALA A 192 -8.05 -5.53 -5.61
CA ALA A 192 -7.23 -5.32 -6.79
C ALA A 192 -7.97 -5.70 -8.08
N ALA A 193 -8.68 -6.85 -8.07
CA ALA A 193 -9.45 -7.32 -9.23
C ALA A 193 -10.63 -6.36 -9.56
N LEU A 194 -11.30 -5.82 -8.56
CA LEU A 194 -12.35 -4.80 -8.74
C LEU A 194 -11.75 -3.49 -9.30
N CYS A 195 -10.57 -3.07 -8.81
CA CYS A 195 -9.88 -1.89 -9.28
C CYS A 195 -9.52 -2.01 -10.76
N VAL A 196 -8.83 -3.09 -11.17
CA VAL A 196 -8.40 -3.28 -12.56
C VAL A 196 -9.56 -3.43 -13.54
N GLY A 197 -10.76 -3.79 -13.06
CA GLY A 197 -12.00 -3.83 -13.82
C GLY A 197 -12.71 -2.49 -13.97
N SER A 198 -12.12 -1.40 -13.50
CA SER A 198 -12.70 -0.05 -13.48
C SER A 198 -11.79 0.96 -14.18
N GLU A 199 -12.37 1.99 -14.77
CA GLU A 199 -11.62 3.18 -15.25
C GLU A 199 -11.21 4.12 -14.10
N GLN A 200 -11.68 3.88 -12.88
CA GLN A 200 -11.39 4.69 -11.71
C GLN A 200 -10.38 3.97 -10.81
N LEU A 201 -9.49 4.72 -10.16
CA LEU A 201 -8.49 4.22 -9.21
C LEU A 201 -9.10 3.46 -8.02
N ALA A 202 -10.36 3.74 -7.68
CA ALA A 202 -11.17 2.97 -6.76
C ALA A 202 -12.50 2.61 -7.43
N HIS A 203 -12.89 1.34 -7.36
CA HIS A 203 -14.17 0.92 -7.93
C HIS A 203 -15.32 1.72 -7.29
N PRO A 204 -16.20 2.40 -8.09
CA PRO A 204 -17.17 3.37 -7.56
C PRO A 204 -18.18 2.78 -6.59
N GLU A 205 -18.45 1.47 -6.72
CA GLU A 205 -19.38 0.75 -5.84
C GLU A 205 -18.65 -0.05 -4.74
N LEU A 206 -17.35 0.16 -4.53
CA LEU A 206 -16.62 -0.52 -3.48
C LEU A 206 -17.16 -0.09 -2.11
N SER A 207 -17.52 -1.07 -1.32
CA SER A 207 -17.98 -0.92 0.06
C SER A 207 -17.58 -2.14 0.87
N PRO A 208 -17.55 -2.07 2.21
CA PRO A 208 -17.28 -3.22 3.05
C PRO A 208 -18.23 -4.39 2.75
N GLN A 209 -19.51 -4.11 2.54
CA GLN A 209 -20.54 -5.13 2.23
C GLN A 209 -20.28 -5.80 0.87
N ARG A 210 -19.94 -5.01 -0.16
CA ARG A 210 -19.61 -5.57 -1.48
C ARG A 210 -18.34 -6.39 -1.42
N LEU A 211 -17.30 -5.90 -0.75
CA LEU A 211 -16.05 -6.63 -0.60
C LEU A 211 -16.26 -7.96 0.10
N GLN A 212 -17.04 -7.98 1.18
CA GLN A 212 -17.40 -9.20 1.90
C GLN A 212 -18.16 -10.19 0.99
N ALA A 213 -19.17 -9.72 0.26
CA ALA A 213 -19.95 -10.55 -0.65
C ALA A 213 -19.10 -11.14 -1.80
N GLU A 214 -18.16 -10.37 -2.35
CA GLU A 214 -17.23 -10.86 -3.38
C GLU A 214 -16.23 -11.88 -2.81
N PHE A 215 -15.79 -11.69 -1.57
CA PHE A 215 -14.92 -12.65 -0.88
C PHE A 215 -15.66 -13.99 -0.66
N GLU A 216 -16.88 -13.97 -0.12
CA GLU A 216 -17.67 -15.17 0.17
C GLU A 216 -17.98 -16.02 -1.07
N LYS A 217 -18.25 -15.38 -2.22
CA LYS A 217 -18.46 -16.09 -3.50
C LYS A 217 -17.26 -16.95 -3.93
N ARG A 218 -16.09 -16.80 -3.31
CA ARG A 218 -14.84 -17.42 -3.75
C ARG A 218 -14.26 -18.43 -2.77
N VAL A 219 -14.69 -18.36 -1.52
CA VAL A 219 -14.26 -19.26 -0.44
C VAL A 219 -15.21 -20.44 -0.31
N LEU A 220 -16.39 -20.35 -0.92
CA LEU A 220 -17.41 -21.42 -1.02
C LEU A 220 -17.39 -22.06 -2.42
#